data_662ab35176031a890af54576f9174eaa
#
_entry.id   662ab35176031a890af54576f9174eaa
#
_cell.length_a   1.000
_cell.length_b   1.000
_cell.length_c   1.000
_cell.angle_alpha   90.00
_cell.angle_beta   90.00
_cell.angle_gamma   90.00
#
_symmetry.space_group_name_H-M   'P 1'
#
loop_
_entity.id
_entity.type
_entity.pdbx_description
1 polymer ?
#
loop_
_entity_poly.entity_id
_entity_poly.type
_entity_poly.pdbx_seq_one_letter_code
_entity_poly.pdbx_strand_id
1 'polypeptide(L)'
;MEAIYRDYHPKGVKFFYIYKALAHPGNNGYVAPFDHEERLRHVTEIKEKLGSDIPWLCDNMSNNFKHAMGNAPNSEFIIDPKGKIVSSRSWCSPSELREDLAELVGEVKPETTEAQVGMSPLDPPKTAATGIVPRLKLEGRMTALEVVSRQAGGEPFFAKLRVEADESLLKQGDGQLYLGLFLDPLYEVHWNNQVGPPEVEITVRQTEVTPDRLRGPAVEEPSDADPREFLVAVKDGQPGETIFDITVKYVACDDKETFCKPVTQEYQVKLARDADGGSRRDAMPRSPNGRRPRQPQMQDLNFQRARTMFHRMDRNRDGVIQKQEARGPLQWADLDENGEVTREEWREFMRRR
;
A
#
# COMPACT_ATOMS: atom_id res chain seq x y z
N MET A 1 0.89 17.07 -7.49
CA MET A 1 0.07 17.40 -6.28
C MET A 1 0.52 18.72 -5.67
N GLU A 2 1.79 18.90 -5.32
CA GLU A 2 2.30 20.14 -4.67
C GLU A 2 2.00 21.40 -5.47
N ALA A 3 2.09 21.39 -6.80
CA ALA A 3 1.71 22.53 -7.63
C ALA A 3 0.22 22.88 -7.48
N ILE A 4 -0.66 21.89 -7.44
CA ILE A 4 -2.09 22.09 -7.22
C ILE A 4 -2.35 22.62 -5.81
N TYR A 5 -1.62 22.10 -4.82
CA TYR A 5 -1.68 22.63 -3.45
C TYR A 5 -1.33 24.12 -3.40
N ARG A 6 -0.23 24.54 -4.03
CA ARG A 6 0.19 25.95 -4.06
C ARG A 6 -0.85 26.85 -4.72
N ASP A 7 -1.54 26.34 -5.75
CA ASP A 7 -2.56 27.12 -6.47
C ASP A 7 -3.87 27.24 -5.68
N TYR A 8 -4.31 26.16 -5.03
CA TYR A 8 -5.66 26.09 -4.47
C TYR A 8 -5.72 26.26 -2.95
N HIS A 9 -4.63 26.02 -2.21
CA HIS A 9 -4.60 26.27 -0.77
C HIS A 9 -4.92 27.73 -0.40
N PRO A 10 -4.41 28.76 -1.11
CA PRO A 10 -4.78 30.16 -0.87
C PRO A 10 -6.26 30.47 -1.12
N LYS A 11 -6.95 29.66 -1.91
CA LYS A 11 -8.39 29.74 -2.14
C LYS A 11 -9.24 29.06 -1.05
N GLY A 12 -8.61 28.56 0.01
CA GLY A 12 -9.28 27.91 1.14
C GLY A 12 -9.43 26.39 1.00
N VAL A 13 -8.93 25.78 -0.07
CA VAL A 13 -8.93 24.32 -0.21
C VAL A 13 -7.89 23.72 0.73
N LYS A 14 -8.30 22.76 1.56
CA LYS A 14 -7.39 22.02 2.44
C LYS A 14 -6.98 20.71 1.80
N PHE A 15 -5.71 20.39 1.86
CA PHE A 15 -5.12 19.16 1.32
C PHE A 15 -4.50 18.35 2.43
N PHE A 16 -4.61 17.04 2.33
CA PHE A 16 -3.96 16.12 3.25
C PHE A 16 -3.50 14.88 2.48
N TYR A 17 -2.28 14.43 2.74
CA TYR A 17 -1.90 13.07 2.47
C TYR A 17 -2.24 12.19 3.67
N ILE A 18 -2.72 10.98 3.43
CA ILE A 18 -3.05 10.05 4.50
C ILE A 18 -2.23 8.78 4.33
N TYR A 19 -1.28 8.59 5.26
CA TYR A 19 -0.49 7.39 5.33
C TYR A 19 -1.28 6.29 6.03
N LYS A 20 -1.49 5.19 5.35
CA LYS A 20 -2.21 4.01 5.84
C LYS A 20 -1.34 2.76 5.69
N ALA A 21 -1.86 1.57 6.01
CA ALA A 21 -1.10 0.34 5.84
C ALA A 21 -0.43 0.24 4.46
N LEU A 22 0.81 -0.26 4.44
CA LEU A 22 1.58 -0.41 3.21
C LEU A 22 0.91 -1.39 2.25
N ALA A 23 0.77 -0.98 0.98
CA ALA A 23 0.25 -1.87 -0.06
C ALA A 23 1.23 -2.99 -0.43
N HIS A 24 2.53 -2.72 -0.30
CA HIS A 24 3.60 -3.63 -0.68
C HIS A 24 4.74 -3.61 0.36
N PRO A 25 4.53 -4.16 1.57
CA PRO A 25 5.59 -4.27 2.57
C PRO A 25 6.77 -5.09 2.05
N GLY A 26 7.98 -4.70 2.41
CA GLY A 26 9.23 -5.33 1.95
C GLY A 26 9.71 -4.87 0.57
N ASN A 27 8.91 -4.07 -0.15
CA ASN A 27 9.33 -3.41 -1.35
C ASN A 27 9.82 -1.98 -1.05
N ASN A 28 10.75 -1.48 -1.85
CA ASN A 28 11.29 -0.13 -1.70
C ASN A 28 11.96 0.12 -0.33
N GLY A 29 12.38 -0.94 0.35
CA GLY A 29 13.06 -0.87 1.64
C GLY A 29 12.14 -0.65 2.85
N TYR A 30 10.85 -0.42 2.67
CA TYR A 30 9.94 -0.24 3.80
C TYR A 30 9.24 -1.55 4.16
N VAL A 31 9.17 -1.83 5.46
CA VAL A 31 8.47 -2.96 6.05
C VAL A 31 7.22 -2.50 6.81
N ALA A 32 6.31 -3.41 7.11
CA ALA A 32 5.11 -3.06 7.87
C ALA A 32 5.50 -2.61 9.31
N PRO A 33 5.07 -1.43 9.77
CA PRO A 33 5.32 -0.99 11.13
C PRO A 33 4.55 -1.87 12.12
N PHE A 34 5.12 -2.12 13.30
CA PHE A 34 4.48 -2.90 14.35
C PHE A 34 3.69 -2.05 15.33
N ASP A 35 3.96 -0.75 15.38
CA ASP A 35 3.23 0.18 16.21
C ASP A 35 3.01 1.55 15.53
N HIS A 36 2.30 2.42 16.23
CA HIS A 36 1.96 3.73 15.70
C HIS A 36 3.15 4.69 15.65
N GLU A 37 4.12 4.54 16.52
CA GLU A 37 5.32 5.38 16.55
C GLU A 37 6.19 5.08 15.32
N GLU A 38 6.43 3.82 15.00
CA GLU A 38 7.11 3.42 13.77
C GLU A 38 6.38 3.95 12.52
N ARG A 39 5.03 3.87 12.53
CA ARG A 39 4.22 4.39 11.42
C ARG A 39 4.35 5.91 11.26
N LEU A 40 4.43 6.66 12.35
CA LEU A 40 4.68 8.09 12.32
C LEU A 40 6.10 8.42 11.86
N ARG A 41 7.11 7.61 12.22
CA ARG A 41 8.48 7.75 11.71
C ARG A 41 8.52 7.58 10.20
N HIS A 42 7.80 6.61 9.62
CA HIS A 42 7.64 6.49 8.16
C HIS A 42 7.05 7.76 7.54
N VAL A 43 6.03 8.37 8.17
CA VAL A 43 5.42 9.62 7.69
C VAL A 43 6.45 10.76 7.70
N THR A 44 7.21 10.90 8.77
CA THR A 44 8.24 11.93 8.90
C THR A 44 9.30 11.77 7.81
N GLU A 45 9.84 10.57 7.68
CA GLU A 45 10.88 10.26 6.69
C GLU A 45 10.41 10.51 5.25
N ILE A 46 9.22 10.03 4.88
CA ILE A 46 8.73 10.21 3.50
C ILE A 46 8.41 11.68 3.21
N LYS A 47 7.88 12.42 4.19
CA LYS A 47 7.62 13.85 4.06
C LYS A 47 8.90 14.64 3.82
N GLU A 48 9.95 14.35 4.58
CA GLU A 48 11.28 14.96 4.42
C GLU A 48 11.89 14.63 3.06
N LYS A 49 11.89 13.36 2.67
CA LYS A 49 12.41 12.91 1.37
C LYS A 49 11.69 13.54 0.19
N LEU A 50 10.37 13.73 0.30
CA LEU A 50 9.56 14.37 -0.74
C LEU A 50 9.71 15.90 -0.74
N GLY A 51 10.10 16.52 0.37
CA GLY A 51 10.04 17.97 0.55
C GLY A 51 8.60 18.49 0.43
N SER A 52 7.62 17.75 0.95
CA SER A 52 6.20 18.05 0.79
C SER A 52 5.72 19.14 1.73
N ASP A 53 5.05 20.15 1.17
CA ASP A 53 4.36 21.21 1.92
C ASP A 53 2.96 20.77 2.37
N ILE A 54 2.36 19.77 1.70
CA ILE A 54 1.05 19.23 2.05
C ILE A 54 1.13 18.54 3.42
N PRO A 55 0.20 18.83 4.35
CA PRO A 55 0.12 18.13 5.63
C PRO A 55 -0.12 16.63 5.46
N TRP A 56 0.59 15.84 6.27
CA TRP A 56 0.44 14.39 6.31
C TRP A 56 -0.31 13.97 7.57
N LEU A 57 -1.27 13.10 7.42
CA LEU A 57 -1.99 12.42 8.47
C LEU A 57 -1.61 10.95 8.47
N CYS A 58 -1.67 10.33 9.64
CA CYS A 58 -1.38 8.91 9.83
C CYS A 58 -2.65 8.17 10.27
N ASP A 59 -3.00 7.10 9.57
CA ASP A 59 -4.08 6.20 10.02
C ASP A 59 -3.62 5.42 11.27
N ASN A 60 -4.54 5.04 12.12
CA ASN A 60 -4.24 4.24 13.29
C ASN A 60 -3.86 2.79 12.92
N MET A 61 -3.34 2.04 13.90
CA MET A 61 -2.91 0.65 13.65
C MET A 61 -4.08 -0.29 13.29
N SER A 62 -5.31 0.05 13.68
CA SER A 62 -6.53 -0.66 13.26
C SER A 62 -6.99 -0.30 11.83
N ASN A 63 -6.26 0.59 11.14
CA ASN A 63 -6.54 1.00 9.76
C ASN A 63 -7.99 1.50 9.55
N ASN A 64 -8.52 2.25 10.50
CA ASN A 64 -9.92 2.69 10.47
C ASN A 64 -10.25 3.55 9.26
N PHE A 65 -9.34 4.46 8.89
CA PHE A 65 -9.50 5.27 7.69
C PHE A 65 -9.48 4.41 6.43
N LYS A 66 -8.51 3.49 6.32
CA LYS A 66 -8.43 2.54 5.20
C LYS A 66 -9.71 1.72 5.04
N HIS A 67 -10.27 1.25 6.16
CA HIS A 67 -11.50 0.46 6.13
C HIS A 67 -12.73 1.30 5.75
N ALA A 68 -12.80 2.55 6.20
CA ALA A 68 -13.90 3.45 5.87
C ALA A 68 -13.86 3.96 4.42
N MET A 69 -12.66 4.27 3.90
CA MET A 69 -12.46 4.92 2.60
C MET A 69 -11.99 3.98 1.49
N GLY A 70 -11.75 2.71 1.80
CA GLY A 70 -11.35 1.68 0.84
C GLY A 70 -9.84 1.43 0.74
N ASN A 71 -9.52 0.29 0.12
CA ASN A 71 -8.16 -0.28 0.09
C ASN A 71 -7.25 0.26 -1.01
N ALA A 72 -7.75 1.09 -1.94
CA ALA A 72 -6.95 1.58 -3.04
C ALA A 72 -5.73 2.39 -2.52
N PRO A 73 -4.49 2.04 -2.91
CA PRO A 73 -3.29 2.59 -2.28
C PRO A 73 -3.03 4.05 -2.60
N ASN A 74 -3.55 4.55 -3.70
CA ASN A 74 -3.37 5.93 -4.17
C ASN A 74 -4.72 6.57 -4.52
N SER A 75 -5.72 6.35 -3.67
CA SER A 75 -7.07 6.92 -3.84
C SER A 75 -7.09 8.42 -3.52
N GLU A 76 -8.05 9.11 -4.12
CA GLU A 76 -8.28 10.53 -3.96
C GLU A 76 -9.74 10.79 -3.66
N PHE A 77 -10.01 11.72 -2.75
CA PHE A 77 -11.37 12.13 -2.38
C PHE A 77 -11.43 13.66 -2.32
N ILE A 78 -12.50 14.22 -2.87
CA ILE A 78 -12.86 15.64 -2.67
C ILE A 78 -14.08 15.67 -1.77
N ILE A 79 -13.97 16.42 -0.68
CA ILE A 79 -15.01 16.55 0.33
C ILE A 79 -15.45 18.01 0.36
N ASP A 80 -16.75 18.26 0.25
CA ASP A 80 -17.33 19.58 0.32
C ASP A 80 -17.33 20.15 1.77
N PRO A 81 -17.59 21.45 1.97
CA PRO A 81 -17.64 22.04 3.30
C PRO A 81 -18.73 21.47 4.23
N LYS A 82 -19.68 20.70 3.69
CA LYS A 82 -20.71 20.00 4.46
C LYS A 82 -20.30 18.59 4.87
N GLY A 83 -19.07 18.15 4.51
CA GLY A 83 -18.57 16.83 4.82
C GLY A 83 -18.99 15.72 3.84
N LYS A 84 -19.59 16.09 2.70
CA LYS A 84 -20.01 15.14 1.68
C LYS A 84 -18.89 14.89 0.68
N ILE A 85 -18.62 13.63 0.34
CA ILE A 85 -17.72 13.27 -0.76
C ILE A 85 -18.38 13.63 -2.08
N VAL A 86 -17.82 14.59 -2.81
CA VAL A 86 -18.32 15.05 -4.11
C VAL A 86 -17.55 14.44 -5.29
N SER A 87 -16.33 13.96 -5.06
CA SER A 87 -15.55 13.22 -6.05
C SER A 87 -14.68 12.16 -5.37
N SER A 88 -14.51 11.00 -5.99
CA SER A 88 -13.62 9.96 -5.51
C SER A 88 -12.97 9.23 -6.68
N ARG A 89 -11.68 8.91 -6.55
CA ARG A 89 -10.91 8.14 -7.52
C ARG A 89 -10.11 7.07 -6.81
N SER A 90 -10.11 5.87 -7.36
CA SER A 90 -9.28 4.76 -6.87
C SER A 90 -7.79 4.98 -7.13
N TRP A 91 -7.46 5.89 -8.06
CA TRP A 91 -6.10 6.33 -8.36
C TRP A 91 -6.09 7.82 -8.63
N CYS A 92 -5.26 8.54 -7.87
CA CYS A 92 -5.11 9.99 -7.98
C CYS A 92 -4.72 10.40 -9.41
N SER A 93 -5.39 11.42 -9.92
CA SER A 93 -5.14 12.03 -11.22
C SER A 93 -4.98 13.55 -11.04
N PRO A 94 -3.74 14.07 -11.01
CA PRO A 94 -3.52 15.50 -10.79
C PRO A 94 -4.23 16.41 -11.81
N SER A 95 -4.31 16.01 -13.08
CA SER A 95 -5.03 16.78 -14.09
C SER A 95 -6.53 16.85 -13.83
N GLU A 96 -7.14 15.70 -13.51
CA GLU A 96 -8.57 15.66 -13.20
C GLU A 96 -8.90 16.35 -11.87
N LEU A 97 -8.01 16.26 -10.86
CA LEU A 97 -8.17 17.01 -9.62
C LEU A 97 -8.17 18.51 -9.88
N ARG A 98 -7.26 19.00 -10.74
CA ARG A 98 -7.20 20.42 -11.09
C ARG A 98 -8.48 20.89 -11.77
N GLU A 99 -9.02 20.09 -12.70
CA GLU A 99 -10.30 20.37 -13.34
C GLU A 99 -11.46 20.43 -12.34
N ASP A 100 -11.57 19.44 -11.45
CA ASP A 100 -12.60 19.43 -10.41
C ASP A 100 -12.49 20.64 -9.48
N LEU A 101 -11.27 21.03 -9.08
CA LEU A 101 -11.07 22.21 -8.23
C LEU A 101 -11.38 23.51 -8.97
N ALA A 102 -11.07 23.58 -10.27
CA ALA A 102 -11.43 24.75 -11.08
C ALA A 102 -12.96 24.93 -11.14
N GLU A 103 -13.73 23.84 -11.24
CA GLU A 103 -15.19 23.87 -11.19
C GLU A 103 -15.72 24.28 -9.81
N LEU A 104 -15.11 23.77 -8.74
CA LEU A 104 -15.63 23.97 -7.37
C LEU A 104 -15.29 25.33 -6.78
N VAL A 105 -14.08 25.85 -7.04
CA VAL A 105 -13.55 27.07 -6.38
C VAL A 105 -12.95 28.09 -7.35
N GLY A 106 -13.14 27.86 -8.65
CA GLY A 106 -12.68 28.73 -9.73
C GLY A 106 -11.24 28.45 -10.16
N GLU A 107 -10.99 28.70 -11.42
CA GLU A 107 -9.70 28.48 -12.08
C GLU A 107 -8.57 29.32 -11.48
N VAL A 108 -7.34 28.80 -11.52
CA VAL A 108 -6.10 29.53 -11.17
C VAL A 108 -5.25 29.70 -12.42
N LYS A 109 -4.92 30.95 -12.72
CA LYS A 109 -4.01 31.31 -13.82
C LYS A 109 -3.02 32.41 -13.40
N PRO A 110 -1.74 32.31 -13.75
CA PRO A 110 -1.09 31.13 -14.34
C PRO A 110 -1.02 29.97 -13.34
N GLU A 111 -1.02 28.74 -13.85
CA GLU A 111 -0.85 27.54 -13.01
C GLU A 111 0.61 27.41 -12.55
N THR A 112 0.81 26.97 -11.31
CA THR A 112 2.14 26.60 -10.81
C THR A 112 2.64 25.36 -11.55
N THR A 113 3.83 25.44 -12.13
CA THR A 113 4.49 24.34 -12.83
C THR A 113 5.26 23.43 -11.87
N GLU A 114 5.52 22.19 -12.27
CA GLU A 114 6.36 21.26 -11.49
C GLU A 114 7.76 21.84 -11.24
N ALA A 115 8.35 22.52 -12.23
CA ALA A 115 9.65 23.16 -12.10
C ALA A 115 9.68 24.25 -11.00
N GLN A 116 8.58 24.97 -10.80
CA GLN A 116 8.46 25.98 -9.76
C GLN A 116 8.30 25.40 -8.35
N VAL A 117 7.84 24.16 -8.26
CA VAL A 117 7.74 23.46 -6.97
C VAL A 117 9.11 23.09 -6.43
N GLY A 118 10.04 22.71 -7.31
CA GLY A 118 11.43 22.42 -6.93
C GLY A 118 11.58 21.15 -6.10
N MET A 119 10.66 20.19 -6.24
CA MET A 119 10.78 18.90 -5.56
C MET A 119 11.97 18.11 -6.11
N SER A 120 12.75 17.52 -5.21
CA SER A 120 13.78 16.57 -5.60
C SER A 120 13.15 15.30 -6.17
N PRO A 121 13.64 14.76 -7.29
CA PRO A 121 13.21 13.45 -7.74
C PRO A 121 13.55 12.41 -6.66
N LEU A 122 12.60 11.53 -6.38
CA LEU A 122 12.88 10.40 -5.50
C LEU A 122 13.85 9.44 -6.20
N ASP A 123 14.80 8.93 -5.44
CA ASP A 123 15.61 7.83 -5.90
C ASP A 123 14.73 6.65 -6.32
N PRO A 124 15.08 5.95 -7.42
CA PRO A 124 14.37 4.75 -7.78
C PRO A 124 14.42 3.75 -6.61
N PRO A 125 13.31 3.04 -6.34
CA PRO A 125 13.27 2.10 -5.24
C PRO A 125 14.41 1.08 -5.36
N LYS A 126 15.18 0.93 -4.30
CA LYS A 126 16.18 -0.15 -4.18
C LYS A 126 15.39 -1.45 -4.15
N THR A 127 15.34 -2.15 -5.27
CA THR A 127 14.74 -3.49 -5.31
C THR A 127 15.79 -4.48 -4.81
N ALA A 128 15.44 -5.29 -3.83
CA ALA A 128 16.26 -6.39 -3.32
C ALA A 128 16.58 -7.48 -4.37
N ALA A 129 16.21 -7.28 -5.62
CA ALA A 129 16.49 -8.20 -6.73
C ALA A 129 17.96 -8.30 -7.11
N THR A 130 18.79 -7.43 -6.60
CA THR A 130 20.25 -7.38 -6.86
C THR A 130 21.08 -7.55 -5.59
N GLY A 131 20.46 -8.05 -4.52
CA GLY A 131 21.14 -8.31 -3.25
C GLY A 131 22.15 -9.47 -3.34
N ILE A 132 22.96 -9.58 -2.30
CA ILE A 132 23.96 -10.66 -2.10
C ILE A 132 23.23 -11.99 -1.90
N VAL A 133 22.12 -11.98 -1.16
CA VAL A 133 21.26 -13.13 -0.93
C VAL A 133 20.16 -13.20 -1.97
N PRO A 134 20.09 -14.27 -2.77
CA PRO A 134 19.03 -14.42 -3.75
C PRO A 134 17.65 -14.50 -3.07
N ARG A 135 16.68 -13.77 -3.64
CA ARG A 135 15.30 -13.83 -3.19
C ARG A 135 14.66 -15.18 -3.49
N LEU A 136 13.91 -15.69 -2.55
CA LEU A 136 13.18 -16.94 -2.71
C LEU A 136 12.09 -16.80 -3.78
N LYS A 137 12.11 -17.67 -4.78
CA LYS A 137 11.08 -17.74 -5.81
C LYS A 137 9.96 -18.65 -5.31
N LEU A 138 8.77 -18.09 -5.20
CA LEU A 138 7.59 -18.82 -4.79
C LEU A 138 6.73 -19.19 -6.00
N GLU A 139 6.21 -20.40 -5.98
CA GLU A 139 5.22 -20.87 -6.95
C GLU A 139 3.82 -20.47 -6.48
N GLY A 140 3.08 -19.81 -7.36
CA GLY A 140 1.71 -19.43 -7.06
C GLY A 140 1.58 -18.15 -6.21
N ARG A 141 0.35 -17.95 -5.74
CA ARG A 141 -0.03 -16.77 -4.94
C ARG A 141 0.04 -17.10 -3.45
N MET A 142 0.78 -16.29 -2.73
CA MET A 142 0.80 -16.32 -1.27
C MET A 142 -0.05 -15.18 -0.69
N THR A 143 -0.62 -15.41 0.47
CA THR A 143 -1.48 -14.45 1.18
C THR A 143 -0.89 -14.16 2.55
N ALA A 144 -0.77 -12.88 2.90
CA ALA A 144 -0.24 -12.46 4.19
C ALA A 144 -1.10 -12.96 5.35
N LEU A 145 -0.45 -13.40 6.41
CA LEU A 145 -1.05 -13.78 7.68
C LEU A 145 -0.87 -12.70 8.73
N GLU A 146 -1.74 -12.71 9.74
CA GLU A 146 -1.61 -11.83 10.90
C GLU A 146 -0.39 -12.20 11.74
N VAL A 147 0.54 -11.25 11.90
CA VAL A 147 1.75 -11.39 12.72
C VAL A 147 1.66 -10.44 13.90
N VAL A 148 1.77 -10.98 15.10
CA VAL A 148 1.78 -10.22 16.35
C VAL A 148 3.14 -10.37 16.99
N SER A 149 3.83 -9.25 17.24
CA SER A 149 5.06 -9.22 18.02
C SER A 149 4.77 -9.44 19.50
N ARG A 150 5.59 -10.26 20.16
CA ARG A 150 5.35 -10.65 21.57
C ARG A 150 6.42 -10.19 22.54
N GLN A 151 7.26 -9.30 22.18
CA GLN A 151 8.31 -8.83 23.05
C GLN A 151 7.76 -7.90 24.13
N ALA A 152 7.91 -8.30 25.37
CA ALA A 152 7.68 -7.45 26.52
C ALA A 152 8.99 -6.72 26.86
N GLY A 153 9.09 -5.43 26.52
CA GLY A 153 10.21 -4.58 26.92
C GLY A 153 10.92 -3.90 25.74
N GLY A 154 11.22 -2.69 25.90
CA GLY A 154 11.80 -1.61 25.13
C GLY A 154 12.80 -1.82 23.98
N GLU A 155 13.13 -3.04 23.58
CA GLU A 155 13.98 -3.26 22.42
C GLU A 155 13.18 -3.19 21.12
N PRO A 156 13.64 -2.44 20.11
CA PRO A 156 12.94 -2.40 18.83
C PRO A 156 13.04 -3.72 18.10
N PHE A 157 12.04 -4.01 17.27
CA PHE A 157 12.09 -5.13 16.33
C PHE A 157 12.93 -4.71 15.11
N PHE A 158 14.24 -4.88 15.19
CA PHE A 158 15.15 -4.55 14.09
C PHE A 158 14.84 -5.34 12.82
N ALA A 159 14.48 -6.61 12.97
CA ALA A 159 13.96 -7.43 11.87
C ALA A 159 12.45 -7.59 12.03
N LYS A 160 11.71 -7.38 10.95
CA LYS A 160 10.26 -7.59 10.89
C LYS A 160 9.97 -8.94 10.24
N LEU A 161 9.19 -9.77 10.92
CA LEU A 161 8.71 -11.03 10.37
C LEU A 161 7.48 -10.78 9.49
N ARG A 162 7.53 -11.27 8.26
CA ARG A 162 6.38 -11.39 7.38
C ARG A 162 6.09 -12.87 7.15
N VAL A 163 4.84 -13.26 7.31
CA VAL A 163 4.41 -14.64 7.05
C VAL A 163 3.31 -14.65 6.02
N GLU A 164 3.39 -15.58 5.08
CA GLU A 164 2.38 -15.76 4.05
C GLU A 164 2.07 -17.25 3.90
N ALA A 165 0.82 -17.56 3.57
CA ALA A 165 0.38 -18.93 3.29
C ALA A 165 -0.14 -19.05 1.85
N ASP A 166 0.03 -20.23 1.25
CA ASP A 166 -0.62 -20.55 -0.01
C ASP A 166 -2.13 -20.77 0.18
N GLU A 167 -2.84 -20.90 -0.92
CA GLU A 167 -4.29 -21.07 -0.90
C GLU A 167 -4.71 -22.41 -0.31
N SER A 168 -3.89 -23.47 -0.48
CA SER A 168 -4.15 -24.81 0.03
C SER A 168 -4.07 -24.82 1.56
N LEU A 169 -3.03 -24.24 2.12
CA LEU A 169 -2.87 -24.12 3.57
C LEU A 169 -4.02 -23.32 4.21
N LEU A 170 -4.43 -22.20 3.58
CA LEU A 170 -5.52 -21.36 4.09
C LEU A 170 -6.92 -22.01 3.99
N LYS A 171 -7.12 -23.00 3.11
CA LYS A 171 -8.43 -23.63 2.91
C LYS A 171 -8.53 -25.01 3.51
N GLN A 172 -7.44 -25.77 3.43
CA GLN A 172 -7.42 -27.22 3.74
C GLN A 172 -6.54 -27.55 4.94
N GLY A 173 -5.67 -26.62 5.37
CA GLY A 173 -4.74 -26.87 6.46
C GLY A 173 -3.43 -27.53 6.04
N ASP A 174 -3.30 -27.90 4.76
CA ASP A 174 -2.11 -28.52 4.18
C ASP A 174 -1.56 -27.63 3.07
N GLY A 175 -0.27 -27.31 3.13
CA GLY A 175 0.35 -26.43 2.12
C GLY A 175 1.67 -25.85 2.56
N GLN A 176 1.98 -24.67 2.01
CA GLN A 176 3.25 -24.00 2.23
C GLN A 176 3.08 -22.71 3.03
N LEU A 177 3.99 -22.53 3.98
CA LEU A 177 4.13 -21.33 4.78
C LEU A 177 5.47 -20.66 4.43
N TYR A 178 5.40 -19.44 3.96
CA TYR A 178 6.56 -18.58 3.73
C TYR A 178 6.82 -17.71 4.95
N LEU A 179 8.11 -17.60 5.32
CA LEU A 179 8.59 -16.69 6.34
C LEU A 179 9.68 -15.79 5.73
N GLY A 180 9.55 -14.49 5.90
CA GLY A 180 10.52 -13.50 5.47
C GLY A 180 10.92 -12.61 6.63
N LEU A 181 12.21 -12.52 6.90
CA LEU A 181 12.79 -11.58 7.86
C LEU A 181 13.38 -10.40 7.09
N PHE A 182 12.86 -9.21 7.36
CA PHE A 182 13.28 -7.97 6.72
C PHE A 182 13.82 -7.04 7.77
N LEU A 183 15.05 -6.58 7.62
CA LEU A 183 15.58 -5.52 8.46
C LEU A 183 14.78 -4.25 8.22
N ASP A 184 14.38 -3.59 9.31
CA ASP A 184 13.62 -2.35 9.22
C ASP A 184 14.59 -1.17 8.99
N PRO A 185 14.48 -0.47 7.85
CA PRO A 185 15.37 0.64 7.53
C PRO A 185 15.33 1.79 8.53
N LEU A 186 14.28 1.90 9.35
CA LEU A 186 14.19 2.91 10.41
C LEU A 186 15.31 2.81 11.46
N TYR A 187 15.92 1.64 11.60
CA TYR A 187 16.93 1.36 12.64
C TYR A 187 18.36 1.36 12.11
N GLU A 188 18.55 1.49 10.79
CA GLU A 188 19.89 1.52 10.16
C GLU A 188 20.77 0.37 10.65
N VAL A 189 20.28 -0.88 10.55
CA VAL A 189 20.97 -2.09 11.00
C VAL A 189 21.24 -3.06 9.86
N HIS A 190 22.24 -3.90 10.06
CA HIS A 190 22.62 -4.98 9.15
C HIS A 190 22.77 -6.31 9.89
N TRP A 191 22.74 -7.43 9.13
CA TRP A 191 23.10 -8.75 9.62
C TRP A 191 24.61 -8.85 9.82
N ASN A 192 25.05 -9.42 10.94
CA ASN A 192 26.45 -9.78 11.15
C ASN A 192 26.69 -11.23 10.68
N ASN A 193 27.16 -11.38 9.45
CA ASN A 193 27.40 -12.70 8.86
C ASN A 193 28.63 -13.41 9.44
N GLN A 194 29.54 -12.68 10.11
CA GLN A 194 30.75 -13.27 10.74
C GLN A 194 30.40 -14.11 11.98
N VAL A 195 29.31 -13.75 12.69
CA VAL A 195 28.84 -14.51 13.86
C VAL A 195 27.95 -15.69 13.45
N GLY A 196 27.31 -15.60 12.32
CA GLY A 196 26.46 -16.64 11.76
C GLY A 196 25.10 -16.12 11.30
N PRO A 197 24.39 -16.90 10.47
CA PRO A 197 23.10 -16.53 9.94
C PRO A 197 21.99 -16.56 11.02
N PRO A 198 20.90 -15.83 10.82
CA PRO A 198 19.75 -15.88 11.71
C PRO A 198 19.13 -17.27 11.75
N GLU A 199 18.61 -17.62 12.93
CA GLU A 199 17.95 -18.87 13.22
C GLU A 199 16.47 -18.60 13.52
N VAL A 200 15.58 -19.49 13.03
CA VAL A 200 14.14 -19.43 13.26
C VAL A 200 13.69 -20.75 13.81
N GLU A 201 12.92 -20.74 14.90
CA GLU A 201 12.26 -21.89 15.48
C GLU A 201 10.75 -21.67 15.46
N ILE A 202 10.02 -22.68 14.97
CA ILE A 202 8.55 -22.66 14.86
C ILE A 202 8.00 -23.70 15.81
N THR A 203 7.18 -23.26 16.74
CA THR A 203 6.45 -24.15 17.66
C THR A 203 4.95 -24.03 17.39
N VAL A 204 4.28 -25.15 17.28
CA VAL A 204 2.84 -25.21 17.04
C VAL A 204 2.22 -26.42 17.72
N ARG A 205 0.93 -26.35 18.02
CA ARG A 205 0.19 -27.47 18.62
C ARG A 205 -0.67 -28.17 17.57
N GLN A 206 -0.68 -29.51 17.59
CA GLN A 206 -1.57 -30.34 16.75
C GLN A 206 -1.43 -30.09 15.23
N THR A 207 -0.31 -29.57 14.80
CA THR A 207 -0.02 -29.26 13.40
C THR A 207 1.44 -29.66 13.16
N GLU A 208 1.74 -30.24 12.01
CA GLU A 208 3.11 -30.59 11.63
C GLU A 208 3.71 -29.47 10.77
N VAL A 209 4.91 -29.01 11.13
CA VAL A 209 5.71 -28.06 10.35
C VAL A 209 7.06 -28.69 10.02
N THR A 210 7.43 -28.69 8.75
CA THR A 210 8.66 -29.31 8.30
C THR A 210 9.39 -28.42 7.30
N PRO A 211 10.66 -28.01 7.61
CA PRO A 211 11.31 -28.10 8.91
C PRO A 211 10.76 -27.09 9.92
N ASP A 212 10.84 -27.41 11.23
CA ASP A 212 10.43 -26.55 12.35
C ASP A 212 11.59 -25.66 12.84
N ARG A 213 12.82 -25.95 12.44
CA ARG A 213 14.02 -25.15 12.69
C ARG A 213 14.71 -24.80 11.40
N LEU A 214 14.95 -23.51 11.24
CA LEU A 214 15.48 -22.93 10.02
C LEU A 214 16.74 -22.13 10.34
N ARG A 215 17.64 -22.13 9.40
CA ARG A 215 18.85 -21.31 9.46
C ARG A 215 19.02 -20.57 8.16
N GLY A 216 19.34 -19.28 8.23
CA GLY A 216 19.61 -18.46 7.05
C GLY A 216 20.78 -18.98 6.23
N PRO A 217 20.93 -18.56 4.98
CA PRO A 217 22.07 -18.91 4.16
C PRO A 217 23.37 -18.37 4.78
N ALA A 218 24.45 -19.11 4.60
CA ALA A 218 25.80 -18.60 4.86
C ALA A 218 26.13 -17.56 3.78
N VAL A 219 26.68 -16.42 4.20
CA VAL A 219 27.09 -15.31 3.34
C VAL A 219 28.53 -14.99 3.61
N GLU A 220 29.33 -14.84 2.54
CA GLU A 220 30.78 -14.57 2.63
C GLU A 220 31.07 -13.11 3.01
N GLU A 221 30.22 -12.18 2.59
CA GLU A 221 30.33 -10.77 2.95
C GLU A 221 30.13 -10.59 4.46
N PRO A 222 30.95 -9.76 5.12
CA PRO A 222 30.89 -9.57 6.58
C PRO A 222 29.53 -9.10 7.08
N SER A 223 28.82 -8.31 6.28
CA SER A 223 27.52 -7.76 6.60
C SER A 223 26.69 -7.51 5.35
N ASP A 224 25.38 -7.56 5.50
CA ASP A 224 24.40 -7.18 4.48
C ASP A 224 23.06 -6.86 5.11
N ALA A 225 22.12 -6.32 4.33
CA ALA A 225 20.76 -5.99 4.75
C ALA A 225 19.69 -6.75 3.94
N ASP A 226 20.06 -7.79 3.21
CA ASP A 226 19.12 -8.54 2.37
C ASP A 226 18.14 -9.35 3.21
N PRO A 227 16.91 -9.55 2.74
CA PRO A 227 15.94 -10.39 3.44
C PRO A 227 16.43 -11.83 3.61
N ARG A 228 16.06 -12.44 4.73
CA ARG A 228 16.22 -13.88 4.97
C ARG A 228 14.88 -14.55 4.81
N GLU A 229 14.78 -15.44 3.83
CA GLU A 229 13.50 -16.00 3.41
C GLU A 229 13.49 -17.52 3.52
N PHE A 230 12.38 -18.08 3.97
CA PHE A 230 12.21 -19.51 4.20
C PHE A 230 10.86 -19.98 3.68
N LEU A 231 10.80 -21.26 3.31
CA LEU A 231 9.57 -21.94 2.93
C LEU A 231 9.51 -23.25 3.69
N VAL A 232 8.39 -23.50 4.38
CA VAL A 232 8.18 -24.73 5.14
C VAL A 232 6.86 -25.36 4.72
N ALA A 233 6.79 -26.69 4.83
CA ALA A 233 5.55 -27.43 4.64
C ALA A 233 4.76 -27.49 5.96
N VAL A 234 3.47 -27.33 5.87
CA VAL A 234 2.53 -27.44 6.99
C VAL A 234 1.49 -28.50 6.67
N LYS A 235 1.16 -29.36 7.65
CA LYS A 235 0.10 -30.36 7.57
C LYS A 235 -0.77 -30.31 8.80
N ASP A 236 -2.02 -30.70 8.63
CA ASP A 236 -3.03 -30.75 9.69
C ASP A 236 -3.29 -29.40 10.37
N GLY A 237 -3.04 -28.29 9.66
CA GLY A 237 -3.36 -26.95 10.13
C GLY A 237 -4.88 -26.73 10.18
N GLN A 238 -5.34 -25.95 11.15
CA GLN A 238 -6.75 -25.58 11.27
C GLN A 238 -6.88 -24.09 10.88
N PRO A 239 -7.38 -23.77 9.67
CA PRO A 239 -7.56 -22.39 9.23
C PRO A 239 -8.40 -21.57 10.22
N GLY A 240 -7.88 -20.42 10.63
CA GLY A 240 -8.51 -19.55 11.62
C GLY A 240 -8.24 -19.91 13.08
N GLU A 241 -7.69 -21.08 13.39
CA GLU A 241 -7.44 -21.55 14.77
C GLU A 241 -5.96 -21.81 15.06
N THR A 242 -5.23 -22.40 14.12
CA THR A 242 -3.79 -22.69 14.31
C THR A 242 -3.01 -21.42 14.57
N ILE A 243 -2.18 -21.47 15.59
CA ILE A 243 -1.26 -20.41 15.99
C ILE A 243 0.16 -20.96 15.98
N PHE A 244 1.03 -20.33 15.22
CA PHE A 244 2.46 -20.61 15.19
C PHE A 244 3.15 -19.63 16.14
N ASP A 245 3.88 -20.15 17.13
CA ASP A 245 4.81 -19.37 17.96
C ASP A 245 6.18 -19.45 17.30
N ILE A 246 6.74 -18.31 16.90
CA ILE A 246 7.96 -18.20 16.12
C ILE A 246 9.01 -17.43 16.90
N THR A 247 10.14 -18.04 17.15
CA THR A 247 11.31 -17.41 17.77
C THR A 247 12.39 -17.18 16.73
N VAL A 248 12.91 -15.96 16.65
CA VAL A 248 13.98 -15.55 15.75
C VAL A 248 15.19 -15.13 16.56
N LYS A 249 16.37 -15.68 16.27
CA LYS A 249 17.62 -15.31 16.91
C LYS A 249 18.63 -14.85 15.85
N TYR A 250 19.25 -13.70 16.07
CA TYR A 250 20.24 -13.12 15.16
C TYR A 250 21.15 -12.14 15.88
N VAL A 251 22.17 -11.66 15.20
CA VAL A 251 23.00 -10.55 15.68
C VAL A 251 22.72 -9.33 14.82
N ALA A 252 22.28 -8.25 15.45
CA ALA A 252 22.08 -6.96 14.82
C ALA A 252 23.25 -6.02 15.12
N CYS A 253 23.83 -5.43 14.08
CA CYS A 253 24.81 -4.38 14.19
C CYS A 253 24.27 -3.12 13.51
N ASP A 254 24.49 -1.95 14.11
CA ASP A 254 24.09 -0.70 13.48
C ASP A 254 25.13 -0.24 12.44
N ASP A 255 24.68 0.49 11.44
CA ASP A 255 25.50 0.97 10.34
C ASP A 255 26.55 2.01 10.77
N LYS A 256 26.41 2.56 11.99
CA LYS A 256 27.35 3.49 12.60
C LYS A 256 28.39 2.80 13.49
N GLU A 257 28.36 1.48 13.57
CA GLU A 257 29.24 0.66 14.37
C GLU A 257 29.22 0.98 15.88
N THR A 258 28.08 1.48 16.40
CA THR A 258 27.96 1.82 17.83
C THR A 258 27.54 0.64 18.68
N PHE A 259 26.85 -0.34 18.09
CA PHE A 259 26.52 -1.59 18.74
C PHE A 259 26.53 -2.80 17.79
N CYS A 260 26.75 -3.96 18.38
CA CYS A 260 26.57 -5.25 17.73
C CYS A 260 26.12 -6.22 18.83
N LYS A 261 24.86 -6.63 18.78
CA LYS A 261 24.27 -7.38 19.87
C LYS A 261 23.44 -8.57 19.43
N PRO A 262 23.42 -9.67 20.22
CA PRO A 262 22.48 -10.76 19.98
C PRO A 262 21.06 -10.29 20.28
N VAL A 263 20.14 -10.66 19.41
CA VAL A 263 18.73 -10.33 19.49
C VAL A 263 17.91 -11.62 19.45
N THR A 264 16.93 -11.72 20.34
CA THR A 264 15.89 -12.75 20.27
C THR A 264 14.54 -12.06 20.18
N GLN A 265 13.76 -12.41 19.18
CA GLN A 265 12.43 -11.85 18.94
C GLN A 265 11.39 -12.96 18.88
N GLU A 266 10.24 -12.73 19.48
CA GLU A 266 9.15 -13.68 19.53
C GLU A 266 7.92 -13.13 18.83
N TYR A 267 7.29 -13.98 18.05
CA TYR A 267 6.11 -13.65 17.26
C TYR A 267 5.03 -14.71 17.43
N GLN A 268 3.80 -14.28 17.31
CA GLN A 268 2.67 -15.16 17.16
C GLN A 268 2.01 -14.93 15.82
N VAL A 269 1.79 -16.00 15.06
CA VAL A 269 1.19 -15.95 13.73
C VAL A 269 -0.05 -16.80 13.71
N LYS A 270 -1.18 -16.20 13.38
CA LYS A 270 -2.44 -16.92 13.24
C LYS A 270 -2.58 -17.38 11.78
N LEU A 271 -3.01 -18.63 11.57
CA LEU A 271 -3.35 -19.15 10.25
C LEU A 271 -4.66 -18.51 9.76
N ALA A 272 -4.65 -17.20 9.63
CA ALA A 272 -5.75 -16.40 9.15
C ALA A 272 -5.22 -15.28 8.25
N ARG A 273 -5.99 -14.96 7.23
CA ARG A 273 -5.62 -13.90 6.28
C ARG A 273 -5.55 -12.55 6.98
N ASP A 274 -4.43 -11.85 6.84
CA ASP A 274 -4.33 -10.43 7.15
C ASP A 274 -4.91 -9.59 5.99
N ALA A 275 -6.04 -8.93 6.24
CA ALA A 275 -6.70 -8.06 5.26
C ALA A 275 -5.87 -6.81 4.94
N ASP A 276 -4.99 -6.40 5.85
CA ASP A 276 -4.17 -5.21 5.77
C ASP A 276 -2.70 -5.49 5.44
N GLY A 277 -2.28 -6.74 5.44
CA GLY A 277 -0.91 -7.17 5.25
C GLY A 277 -0.29 -6.89 3.87
N GLY A 278 -1.07 -6.31 2.97
CA GLY A 278 -0.59 -5.95 1.63
C GLY A 278 -0.18 -7.18 0.80
N SER A 279 0.58 -6.95 -0.26
CA SER A 279 1.08 -8.03 -1.12
C SER A 279 2.51 -7.74 -1.55
N ARG A 280 3.35 -8.78 -1.66
CA ARG A 280 4.68 -8.63 -2.26
C ARG A 280 4.54 -8.36 -3.76
N ARG A 281 5.37 -7.46 -4.29
CA ARG A 281 5.31 -7.06 -5.70
C ARG A 281 5.79 -8.16 -6.65
N ASP A 282 6.73 -8.95 -6.21
CA ASP A 282 7.32 -10.11 -6.89
C ASP A 282 6.38 -11.33 -6.90
N ALA A 283 5.43 -11.40 -5.97
CA ALA A 283 4.38 -12.42 -5.95
C ALA A 283 3.28 -12.21 -7.01
N MET A 284 3.32 -11.12 -7.78
CA MET A 284 2.34 -10.87 -8.84
C MET A 284 2.90 -11.32 -10.19
N PRO A 285 2.19 -12.19 -10.94
CA PRO A 285 2.59 -12.54 -12.29
C PRO A 285 2.69 -11.27 -13.14
N ARG A 286 3.86 -11.04 -13.72
CA ARG A 286 4.03 -9.95 -14.69
C ARG A 286 3.21 -10.29 -15.92
N SER A 287 2.24 -9.44 -16.26
CA SER A 287 1.61 -9.52 -17.58
C SER A 287 2.70 -9.37 -18.64
N PRO A 288 2.69 -10.19 -19.72
CA PRO A 288 3.68 -10.08 -20.80
C PRO A 288 3.78 -8.68 -21.41
N ASN A 289 2.77 -7.85 -21.25
CA ASN A 289 2.70 -6.50 -21.79
C ASN A 289 2.96 -5.39 -20.74
N GLY A 290 3.48 -5.73 -19.55
CA GLY A 290 3.77 -4.76 -18.48
C GLY A 290 2.54 -4.03 -17.91
N ARG A 291 1.34 -4.28 -18.41
CA ARG A 291 0.10 -3.72 -17.89
C ARG A 291 -0.61 -4.75 -17.02
N ARG A 292 -0.76 -4.44 -15.74
CA ARG A 292 -1.63 -5.21 -14.85
C ARG A 292 -3.06 -5.17 -15.39
N PRO A 293 -3.81 -6.29 -15.41
CA PRO A 293 -5.24 -6.19 -15.49
C PRO A 293 -5.70 -5.45 -14.24
N ARG A 294 -6.12 -4.20 -14.39
CA ARG A 294 -6.91 -3.52 -13.36
C ARG A 294 -8.15 -4.39 -13.15
N GLN A 295 -8.36 -4.91 -11.96
CA GLN A 295 -9.72 -5.26 -11.57
C GLN A 295 -10.40 -3.93 -11.21
N PRO A 296 -11.26 -3.40 -12.05
CA PRO A 296 -12.00 -2.20 -11.72
C PRO A 296 -13.03 -2.59 -10.67
N GLN A 297 -13.09 -1.88 -9.57
CA GLN A 297 -14.30 -1.90 -8.76
C GLN A 297 -15.42 -1.38 -9.66
N MET A 298 -16.56 -2.08 -9.71
CA MET A 298 -17.66 -1.82 -10.66
C MET A 298 -18.18 -0.37 -10.59
N GLN A 299 -18.04 0.29 -9.44
CA GLN A 299 -18.39 1.71 -9.25
C GLN A 299 -17.44 2.67 -9.96
N ASP A 300 -16.12 2.41 -9.99
CA ASP A 300 -15.13 3.26 -10.67
C ASP A 300 -15.26 3.23 -12.19
N LEU A 301 -15.58 2.05 -12.74
CA LEU A 301 -15.81 1.92 -14.21
C LEU A 301 -17.01 2.73 -14.68
N ASN A 302 -18.08 2.72 -13.91
CA ASN A 302 -19.28 3.46 -14.26
C ASN A 302 -19.05 4.96 -14.17
N PHE A 303 -18.29 5.42 -13.19
CA PHE A 303 -17.98 6.83 -13.02
C PHE A 303 -17.03 7.38 -14.11
N GLN A 304 -15.94 6.67 -14.41
CA GLN A 304 -15.03 7.06 -15.49
C GLN A 304 -15.70 6.98 -16.88
N ARG A 305 -16.54 5.97 -17.11
CA ARG A 305 -17.34 5.88 -18.33
C ARG A 305 -18.33 7.02 -18.44
N ALA A 306 -19.01 7.35 -17.35
CA ALA A 306 -19.94 8.47 -17.31
C ALA A 306 -19.27 9.78 -17.71
N ARG A 307 -18.10 10.07 -17.11
CA ARG A 307 -17.33 11.28 -17.39
C ARG A 307 -16.82 11.32 -18.84
N THR A 308 -16.20 10.23 -19.30
CA THR A 308 -15.69 10.15 -20.69
C THR A 308 -16.83 10.30 -21.71
N MET A 309 -18.01 9.77 -21.42
CA MET A 309 -19.18 9.91 -22.28
C MET A 309 -19.73 11.34 -22.24
N PHE A 310 -19.77 11.97 -21.07
CA PHE A 310 -20.16 13.37 -20.94
C PHE A 310 -19.28 14.28 -21.80
N HIS A 311 -17.96 14.24 -21.61
CA HIS A 311 -16.99 15.03 -22.40
C HIS A 311 -17.02 14.78 -23.92
N ARG A 312 -17.44 13.58 -24.32
CA ARG A 312 -17.63 13.28 -25.77
C ARG A 312 -18.89 13.91 -26.33
N MET A 313 -19.87 14.14 -25.49
CA MET A 313 -21.16 14.73 -25.89
C MET A 313 -21.15 16.26 -25.73
N ASP A 314 -20.58 16.77 -24.67
CA ASP A 314 -20.32 18.20 -24.45
C ASP A 314 -19.17 18.65 -25.39
N ARG A 315 -19.55 19.02 -26.62
CA ARG A 315 -18.57 19.35 -27.68
C ARG A 315 -18.02 20.75 -27.57
N ASN A 316 -18.84 21.68 -27.08
CA ASN A 316 -18.47 23.08 -26.91
C ASN A 316 -17.75 23.30 -25.57
N ARG A 317 -17.73 22.28 -24.66
CA ARG A 317 -17.11 22.26 -23.34
C ARG A 317 -17.66 23.33 -22.40
N ASP A 318 -18.95 23.65 -22.51
CA ASP A 318 -19.61 24.60 -21.60
C ASP A 318 -20.09 23.94 -20.29
N GLY A 319 -19.93 22.64 -20.15
CA GLY A 319 -20.31 21.88 -18.95
C GLY A 319 -21.74 21.33 -18.97
N VAL A 320 -22.44 21.50 -20.07
CA VAL A 320 -23.83 21.08 -20.27
C VAL A 320 -23.96 20.38 -21.61
N ILE A 321 -24.69 19.26 -21.68
CA ILE A 321 -24.98 18.61 -22.95
C ILE A 321 -26.33 19.12 -23.43
N GLN A 322 -26.32 19.85 -24.53
CA GLN A 322 -27.51 20.36 -25.17
C GLN A 322 -28.07 19.37 -26.21
N LYS A 323 -29.34 19.50 -26.54
CA LYS A 323 -30.03 18.63 -27.51
C LYS A 323 -29.33 18.55 -28.87
N GLN A 324 -28.61 19.60 -29.25
CA GLN A 324 -27.86 19.68 -30.52
C GLN A 324 -26.56 18.88 -30.50
N GLU A 325 -26.00 18.61 -29.33
CA GLU A 325 -24.75 17.92 -29.11
C GLU A 325 -24.93 16.41 -28.93
N ALA A 326 -26.09 15.99 -28.44
CA ALA A 326 -26.42 14.61 -28.16
C ALA A 326 -26.70 13.79 -29.42
N ARG A 327 -26.06 12.64 -29.54
CA ARG A 327 -26.37 11.62 -30.55
C ARG A 327 -27.38 10.60 -30.04
N GLY A 328 -28.53 11.09 -29.49
CA GLY A 328 -29.57 10.21 -28.94
C GLY A 328 -30.52 10.95 -28.00
N PRO A 329 -31.57 10.28 -27.51
CA PRO A 329 -32.51 10.92 -26.61
C PRO A 329 -31.87 11.25 -25.26
N LEU A 330 -31.75 12.55 -24.94
CA LEU A 330 -31.26 13.06 -23.65
C LEU A 330 -32.30 12.93 -22.52
N GLN A 331 -33.57 12.74 -22.86
CA GLN A 331 -34.69 12.71 -21.92
C GLN A 331 -34.58 11.71 -20.76
N TRP A 332 -33.58 10.87 -20.80
CA TRP A 332 -33.32 9.90 -19.72
C TRP A 332 -32.32 10.41 -18.67
N ALA A 333 -31.51 11.40 -19.04
CA ALA A 333 -30.51 12.00 -18.19
C ALA A 333 -30.85 13.45 -17.78
N ASP A 334 -31.78 14.08 -18.49
CA ASP A 334 -32.38 15.36 -18.18
C ASP A 334 -33.43 15.14 -17.07
N LEU A 335 -33.00 15.30 -15.82
CA LEU A 335 -33.80 14.94 -14.65
C LEU A 335 -34.81 16.04 -14.25
N ASP A 336 -34.56 17.28 -14.65
CA ASP A 336 -35.41 18.42 -14.39
C ASP A 336 -36.21 18.88 -15.61
N GLU A 337 -36.07 18.15 -16.73
CA GLU A 337 -36.82 18.36 -17.99
C GLU A 337 -36.59 19.75 -18.62
N ASN A 338 -35.44 20.38 -18.34
CA ASN A 338 -35.13 21.70 -18.88
C ASN A 338 -34.58 21.69 -20.31
N GLY A 339 -34.28 20.52 -20.87
CA GLY A 339 -33.76 20.30 -22.22
C GLY A 339 -32.23 20.29 -22.31
N GLU A 340 -31.56 20.42 -21.20
CA GLU A 340 -30.12 20.37 -21.04
C GLU A 340 -29.76 19.30 -20.02
N VAL A 341 -28.60 18.66 -20.16
CA VAL A 341 -28.12 17.69 -19.17
C VAL A 341 -26.83 18.20 -18.56
N THR A 342 -26.90 18.55 -17.30
CA THR A 342 -25.75 18.94 -16.50
C THR A 342 -24.86 17.74 -16.15
N ARG A 343 -23.63 17.98 -15.75
CA ARG A 343 -22.73 16.90 -15.26
C ARG A 343 -23.33 16.18 -14.04
N GLU A 344 -24.09 16.88 -13.22
CA GLU A 344 -24.70 16.34 -12.02
C GLU A 344 -25.84 15.38 -12.35
N GLU A 345 -26.71 15.74 -13.26
CA GLU A 345 -27.79 14.89 -13.79
C GLU A 345 -27.23 13.67 -14.51
N TRP A 346 -26.19 13.86 -15.32
CA TRP A 346 -25.50 12.75 -15.98
C TRP A 346 -24.88 11.77 -14.98
N ARG A 347 -24.25 12.26 -13.90
CA ARG A 347 -23.74 11.42 -12.82
C ARG A 347 -24.84 10.63 -12.13
N GLU A 348 -25.95 11.28 -11.82
CA GLU A 348 -27.09 10.65 -11.18
C GLU A 348 -27.77 9.60 -12.08
N PHE A 349 -27.93 9.90 -13.36
CA PHE A 349 -28.41 8.94 -14.34
C PHE A 349 -27.52 7.69 -14.44
N MET A 350 -26.22 7.87 -14.49
CA MET A 350 -25.25 6.77 -14.56
C MET A 350 -25.14 5.98 -13.25
N ARG A 351 -25.49 6.58 -12.13
CA ARG A 351 -25.52 5.91 -10.82
C ARG A 351 -26.74 4.99 -10.66
N ARG A 352 -27.81 5.28 -11.36
CA ARG A 352 -29.06 4.49 -11.35
C ARG A 352 -29.03 3.29 -12.30
N ARG A 353 -28.04 3.19 -13.15
CA ARG A 353 -27.78 2.07 -14.07
C ARG A 353 -26.64 1.17 -13.60
#